data_0c5288af7d2f5bcd75c5125f16c7db2c
#
_entry.id   0c5288af7d2f5bcd75c5125f16c7db2c
#
_cell.length_a   1.000
_cell.length_b   1.000
_cell.length_c   1.000
_cell.angle_alpha   90.00
_cell.angle_beta   90.00
_cell.angle_gamma   90.00
#
_symmetry.space_group_name_H-M   'P 1'
#
loop_
_entity.id
_entity.type
_entity.pdbx_description
1 polymer ?
#
loop_
_entity_poly.entity_id
_entity_poly.type
_entity_poly.pdbx_seq_one_letter_code
_entity_poly.pdbx_strand_id
1 'polypeptide(L)'
;MDFKFDDKGLVCAIAQDVYTGEVLMQAYMNKEAIDKTISTGIAHYYSRSRQCLWKKGETSGHIQKVKKILCDCDSDCLLLLIEQVGAACHTGNRSCFFTQLKEFEFVPDYKVVFEDVETIRARHSNPVEGSYTNYLFDKGVEKICKKVGEEATETVIAAVAGKKNELVGELSDLLYHCLVLAEASGIKIQDVFQEVMARKGKAPNPKYGEDKIATNTDKIKGEK
;
A
#
# COMPACT_ATOMS: atom_id res chain seq x y z
N MET A 1 -20.18 -5.18 -21.26
CA MET A 1 -20.65 -5.15 -19.88
C MET A 1 -21.64 -4.01 -19.79
N ASP A 2 -22.84 -4.24 -19.32
CA ASP A 2 -23.87 -3.21 -19.22
C ASP A 2 -23.84 -2.61 -17.83
N PHE A 3 -23.44 -1.34 -17.75
CA PHE A 3 -23.43 -0.58 -16.51
C PHE A 3 -24.81 -0.01 -16.22
N LYS A 4 -25.20 0.00 -14.96
CA LYS A 4 -26.42 0.66 -14.49
C LYS A 4 -26.09 2.14 -14.18
N PHE A 5 -26.32 2.97 -15.17
CA PHE A 5 -26.23 4.41 -15.00
C PHE A 5 -27.45 4.95 -14.24
N ASP A 6 -27.22 6.03 -13.48
CA ASP A 6 -28.32 6.80 -12.88
C ASP A 6 -29.18 7.52 -13.94
N ASP A 7 -30.24 8.21 -13.51
CA ASP A 7 -31.15 8.96 -14.39
C ASP A 7 -30.44 10.07 -15.21
N LYS A 8 -29.19 10.41 -14.85
CA LYS A 8 -28.36 11.40 -15.55
C LYS A 8 -27.31 10.74 -16.44
N GLY A 9 -27.36 9.43 -16.60
CA GLY A 9 -26.38 8.67 -17.37
C GLY A 9 -25.00 8.60 -16.71
N LEU A 10 -24.94 8.63 -15.37
CA LEU A 10 -23.71 8.61 -14.60
C LEU A 10 -23.63 7.35 -13.73
N VAL A 11 -22.39 6.87 -13.51
CA VAL A 11 -22.06 5.82 -12.55
C VAL A 11 -21.04 6.38 -11.55
N CYS A 12 -21.14 5.95 -10.30
CA CYS A 12 -20.15 6.28 -9.28
C CYS A 12 -18.79 5.64 -9.64
N ALA A 13 -17.69 6.34 -9.39
CA ALA A 13 -16.35 5.82 -9.58
C ALA A 13 -15.48 6.18 -8.39
N ILE A 14 -14.88 5.16 -7.79
CA ILE A 14 -13.94 5.27 -6.67
C ILE A 14 -12.54 5.04 -7.21
N ALA A 15 -11.61 5.97 -6.93
CA ALA A 15 -10.20 5.79 -7.23
C ALA A 15 -9.46 5.33 -5.97
N GLN A 16 -8.82 4.16 -6.06
CA GLN A 16 -8.04 3.55 -5.01
C GLN A 16 -6.60 3.37 -5.49
N ASP A 17 -5.64 3.71 -4.65
CA ASP A 17 -4.22 3.48 -4.95
C ASP A 17 -3.93 1.98 -5.00
N VAL A 18 -3.34 1.53 -6.10
CA VAL A 18 -3.11 0.10 -6.36
C VAL A 18 -2.06 -0.52 -5.43
N TYR A 19 -1.15 0.29 -4.89
CA TYR A 19 -0.06 -0.17 -4.04
C TYR A 19 -0.43 -0.15 -2.56
N THR A 20 -1.07 0.93 -2.11
CA THR A 20 -1.38 1.13 -0.69
C THR A 20 -2.79 0.67 -0.31
N GLY A 21 -3.69 0.51 -1.28
CA GLY A 21 -5.12 0.27 -1.02
C GLY A 21 -5.88 1.49 -0.51
N GLU A 22 -5.23 2.67 -0.43
CA GLU A 22 -5.86 3.89 0.03
C GLU A 22 -6.94 4.36 -0.94
N VAL A 23 -8.12 4.70 -0.43
CA VAL A 23 -9.15 5.36 -1.21
C VAL A 23 -8.79 6.83 -1.38
N LEU A 24 -8.57 7.26 -2.61
CA LEU A 24 -8.04 8.59 -2.92
C LEU A 24 -9.12 9.62 -3.23
N MET A 25 -10.12 9.23 -3.99
CA MET A 25 -11.23 10.12 -4.34
C MET A 25 -12.45 9.34 -4.87
N GLN A 26 -13.58 10.02 -4.87
CA GLN A 26 -14.79 9.59 -5.53
C GLN A 26 -15.15 10.64 -6.60
N ALA A 27 -15.62 10.19 -7.75
CA ALA A 27 -16.13 11.03 -8.84
C ALA A 27 -17.23 10.29 -9.59
N TYR A 28 -17.67 10.86 -10.72
CA TYR A 28 -18.66 10.23 -11.58
C TYR A 28 -18.11 10.03 -12.99
N MET A 29 -18.58 8.99 -13.65
CA MET A 29 -18.25 8.70 -15.03
C MET A 29 -19.54 8.50 -15.84
N ASN A 30 -19.57 9.04 -17.05
CA ASN A 30 -20.53 8.65 -18.07
C ASN A 30 -19.86 7.61 -19.00
N LYS A 31 -20.60 7.10 -19.96
CA LYS A 31 -20.06 6.12 -20.92
C LYS A 31 -18.80 6.64 -21.63
N GLU A 32 -18.78 7.89 -22.07
CA GLU A 32 -17.62 8.50 -22.74
C GLU A 32 -16.39 8.54 -21.83
N ALA A 33 -16.57 8.87 -20.54
CA ALA A 33 -15.48 8.87 -19.55
C ALA A 33 -14.87 7.48 -19.37
N ILE A 34 -15.72 6.45 -19.32
CA ILE A 34 -15.29 5.05 -19.23
C ILE A 34 -14.49 4.65 -20.48
N ASP A 35 -15.05 4.90 -21.66
CA ASP A 35 -14.42 4.53 -22.94
C ASP A 35 -13.06 5.24 -23.12
N LYS A 36 -12.96 6.54 -22.75
CA LYS A 36 -11.68 7.28 -22.76
C LYS A 36 -10.69 6.76 -21.71
N THR A 37 -11.17 6.40 -20.54
CA THR A 37 -10.30 5.80 -19.49
C THR A 37 -9.72 4.49 -19.98
N ILE A 38 -10.53 3.62 -20.59
CA ILE A 38 -10.09 2.33 -21.15
C ILE A 38 -9.09 2.54 -22.28
N SER A 39 -9.37 3.45 -23.20
CA SER A 39 -8.52 3.66 -24.38
C SER A 39 -7.19 4.34 -24.08
N THR A 40 -7.13 5.20 -23.07
CA THR A 40 -5.92 5.97 -22.73
C THR A 40 -5.13 5.41 -21.57
N GLY A 41 -5.73 4.56 -20.74
CA GLY A 41 -5.13 4.13 -19.46
C GLY A 41 -5.02 5.23 -18.41
N ILE A 42 -5.61 6.41 -18.65
CA ILE A 42 -5.65 7.55 -17.73
C ILE A 42 -7.09 7.80 -17.30
N ALA A 43 -7.34 8.04 -16.02
CA ALA A 43 -8.67 8.26 -15.51
C ALA A 43 -9.30 9.54 -16.10
N HIS A 44 -10.48 9.38 -16.69
CA HIS A 44 -11.36 10.44 -17.14
C HIS A 44 -12.66 10.35 -16.35
N TYR A 45 -13.21 11.48 -15.98
CA TYR A 45 -14.43 11.61 -15.19
C TYR A 45 -15.40 12.57 -15.84
N TYR A 46 -16.63 12.60 -15.35
CA TYR A 46 -17.64 13.54 -15.74
C TYR A 46 -17.96 14.51 -14.60
N SER A 47 -17.82 15.81 -14.87
CA SER A 47 -18.14 16.86 -13.90
C SER A 47 -19.64 17.15 -13.91
N ARG A 48 -20.34 16.84 -12.82
CA ARG A 48 -21.77 17.13 -12.66
C ARG A 48 -22.09 18.62 -12.67
N SER A 49 -21.22 19.44 -12.11
CA SER A 49 -21.42 20.91 -12.05
C SER A 49 -21.11 21.61 -13.36
N ARG A 50 -20.05 21.16 -14.07
CA ARG A 50 -19.64 21.75 -15.37
C ARG A 50 -20.29 21.05 -16.55
N GLN A 51 -20.95 19.90 -16.33
CA GLN A 51 -21.57 19.06 -17.36
C GLN A 51 -20.61 18.72 -18.51
N CYS A 52 -19.38 18.42 -18.19
CA CYS A 52 -18.36 18.08 -19.18
C CYS A 52 -17.43 16.98 -18.68
N LEU A 53 -16.85 16.30 -19.65
CA LEU A 53 -15.75 15.35 -19.41
C LEU A 53 -14.50 16.11 -18.95
N TRP A 54 -13.72 15.49 -18.09
CA TRP A 54 -12.41 16.00 -17.71
C TRP A 54 -11.42 14.86 -17.45
N LYS A 55 -10.18 15.05 -17.86
CA LYS A 55 -9.08 14.15 -17.60
C LYS A 55 -8.45 14.48 -16.26
N LYS A 56 -8.25 13.48 -15.42
CA LYS A 56 -7.58 13.70 -14.14
C LYS A 56 -6.14 14.17 -14.35
N GLY A 57 -5.81 15.31 -13.76
CA GLY A 57 -4.49 15.93 -13.89
C GLY A 57 -4.27 16.73 -15.15
N GLU A 58 -5.31 17.03 -15.93
CA GLU A 58 -5.20 17.82 -17.18
C GLU A 58 -4.50 19.18 -16.96
N THR A 59 -4.79 19.85 -15.86
CA THR A 59 -4.20 21.16 -15.52
C THR A 59 -3.04 21.03 -14.53
N SER A 60 -3.17 20.14 -13.54
CA SER A 60 -2.19 20.05 -12.43
C SER A 60 -1.03 19.10 -12.70
N GLY A 61 -1.11 18.24 -13.72
CA GLY A 61 -0.17 17.15 -13.93
C GLY A 61 -0.36 15.97 -12.97
N HIS A 62 -1.26 16.06 -11.97
CA HIS A 62 -1.54 15.01 -11.00
C HIS A 62 -2.46 13.95 -11.61
N ILE A 63 -1.91 13.13 -12.50
CA ILE A 63 -2.64 12.12 -13.27
C ILE A 63 -2.88 10.85 -12.47
N GLN A 64 -3.90 10.08 -12.90
CA GLN A 64 -4.20 8.74 -12.40
C GLN A 64 -4.02 7.73 -13.53
N LYS A 65 -2.95 6.92 -13.45
CA LYS A 65 -2.71 5.83 -14.40
C LYS A 65 -3.51 4.62 -13.93
N VAL A 66 -4.49 4.21 -14.71
CA VAL A 66 -5.38 3.10 -14.38
C VAL A 66 -4.67 1.78 -14.62
N LYS A 67 -4.62 0.94 -13.59
CA LYS A 67 -4.06 -0.42 -13.66
C LYS A 67 -5.15 -1.48 -13.79
N LYS A 68 -6.32 -1.23 -13.20
CA LYS A 68 -7.46 -2.14 -13.26
C LYS A 68 -8.76 -1.37 -13.04
N ILE A 69 -9.81 -1.80 -13.72
CA ILE A 69 -11.18 -1.33 -13.50
C ILE A 69 -12.01 -2.53 -13.05
N LEU A 70 -12.67 -2.39 -11.93
CA LEU A 70 -13.60 -3.38 -11.39
C LEU A 70 -14.99 -2.74 -11.36
N CYS A 71 -15.99 -3.57 -11.53
CA CYS A 71 -17.39 -3.21 -11.38
C CYS A 71 -17.91 -3.93 -10.14
N ASP A 72 -18.79 -3.33 -9.39
CA ASP A 72 -19.45 -3.98 -8.28
C ASP A 72 -20.50 -5.02 -8.74
N CYS A 73 -21.14 -5.68 -7.79
CA CYS A 73 -22.00 -6.84 -8.08
C CYS A 73 -23.28 -6.50 -8.83
N ASP A 74 -23.79 -5.29 -8.73
CA ASP A 74 -25.01 -4.83 -9.40
C ASP A 74 -24.78 -3.77 -10.49
N SER A 75 -23.51 -3.49 -10.79
CA SER A 75 -23.03 -2.69 -11.92
C SER A 75 -23.36 -1.21 -11.84
N ASP A 76 -23.48 -0.64 -10.65
CA ASP A 76 -23.77 0.78 -10.41
C ASP A 76 -22.59 1.58 -9.83
N CYS A 77 -21.46 0.90 -9.53
CA CYS A 77 -20.24 1.52 -9.06
C CYS A 77 -18.98 0.94 -9.72
N LEU A 78 -18.01 1.77 -10.03
CA LEU A 78 -16.71 1.39 -10.55
C LEU A 78 -15.61 1.62 -9.52
N LEU A 79 -14.73 0.64 -9.35
CA LEU A 79 -13.49 0.77 -8.61
C LEU A 79 -12.32 0.84 -9.59
N LEU A 80 -11.65 1.99 -9.63
CA LEU A 80 -10.44 2.21 -10.42
C LEU A 80 -9.22 1.97 -9.52
N LEU A 81 -8.49 0.88 -9.72
CA LEU A 81 -7.18 0.69 -9.12
C LEU A 81 -6.16 1.47 -9.94
N ILE A 82 -5.57 2.50 -9.34
CA ILE A 82 -4.76 3.48 -10.04
C ILE A 82 -3.37 3.65 -9.40
N GLU A 83 -2.41 4.04 -10.20
CA GLU A 83 -1.14 4.63 -9.74
C GLU A 83 -1.31 6.15 -9.75
N GLN A 84 -1.32 6.76 -8.56
CA GLN A 84 -1.48 8.20 -8.40
C GLN A 84 -0.15 8.93 -8.59
N VAL A 85 -0.11 9.91 -9.48
CA VAL A 85 1.00 10.86 -9.61
C VAL A 85 0.62 12.15 -8.91
N GLY A 86 1.40 12.56 -7.91
CA GLY A 86 1.11 13.74 -7.10
C GLY A 86 -0.15 13.60 -6.24
N ALA A 87 -0.79 14.71 -5.91
CA ALA A 87 -1.98 14.76 -5.06
C ALA A 87 -3.26 14.37 -5.82
N ALA A 88 -4.11 13.54 -5.22
CA ALA A 88 -5.42 13.26 -5.81
C ALA A 88 -6.40 14.41 -5.56
N CYS A 89 -6.34 15.06 -4.41
CA CYS A 89 -7.21 16.18 -4.08
C CYS A 89 -6.76 17.49 -4.73
N HIS A 90 -7.72 18.34 -5.12
CA HIS A 90 -7.46 19.69 -5.65
C HIS A 90 -6.88 20.65 -4.59
N THR A 91 -6.99 20.30 -3.30
CA THR A 91 -6.41 21.06 -2.18
C THR A 91 -4.92 20.77 -1.96
N GLY A 92 -4.34 19.84 -2.74
CA GLY A 92 -2.95 19.39 -2.58
C GLY A 92 -2.78 18.18 -1.65
N ASN A 93 -3.85 17.70 -1.01
CA ASN A 93 -3.79 16.49 -0.20
C ASN A 93 -3.72 15.23 -1.07
N ARG A 94 -3.05 14.18 -0.58
CA ARG A 94 -2.93 12.91 -1.27
C ARG A 94 -4.31 12.28 -1.55
N SER A 95 -5.20 12.28 -0.56
CA SER A 95 -6.57 11.79 -0.66
C SER A 95 -7.58 12.92 -0.46
N CYS A 96 -8.78 12.76 -0.99
CA CYS A 96 -9.92 13.64 -0.69
C CYS A 96 -10.54 13.34 0.69
N PHE A 97 -10.22 12.18 1.29
CA PHE A 97 -10.78 11.71 2.56
C PHE A 97 -9.83 12.02 3.73
N PHE A 98 -9.42 13.28 3.87
CA PHE A 98 -8.50 13.74 4.93
C PHE A 98 -9.20 14.37 6.13
N THR A 99 -10.51 14.60 6.07
CA THR A 99 -11.27 15.15 7.20
C THR A 99 -11.94 14.01 7.95
N GLN A 100 -11.48 13.77 9.18
CA GLN A 100 -12.08 12.77 10.05
C GLN A 100 -13.37 13.32 10.67
N LEU A 101 -14.48 12.62 10.45
CA LEU A 101 -15.76 12.96 11.08
C LEU A 101 -15.83 12.46 12.52
N LYS A 102 -15.45 11.20 12.75
CA LYS A 102 -15.39 10.55 14.06
C LYS A 102 -14.51 9.32 14.02
N GLU A 103 -13.76 9.11 15.07
CA GLU A 103 -13.07 7.84 15.34
C GLU A 103 -13.78 7.15 16.51
N PHE A 104 -14.08 5.86 16.36
CA PHE A 104 -14.71 5.06 17.42
C PHE A 104 -13.68 4.28 18.22
N GLU A 105 -12.68 3.74 17.52
CA GLU A 105 -11.56 2.99 18.08
C GLU A 105 -10.35 3.15 17.16
N PHE A 106 -9.17 3.34 17.73
CA PHE A 106 -7.94 3.38 16.95
C PHE A 106 -7.66 2.00 16.34
N VAL A 107 -7.63 1.94 15.04
CA VAL A 107 -7.25 0.75 14.28
C VAL A 107 -5.94 1.03 13.55
N PRO A 108 -4.86 0.30 13.86
CA PRO A 108 -3.61 0.43 13.12
C PRO A 108 -3.83 0.18 11.62
N ASP A 109 -3.34 1.10 10.79
CA ASP A 109 -3.46 1.00 9.34
C ASP A 109 -2.16 0.44 8.74
N TYR A 110 -2.27 -0.55 7.86
CA TYR A 110 -1.12 -1.09 7.10
C TYR A 110 -0.43 -0.05 6.20
N LYS A 111 -1.05 1.11 5.98
CA LYS A 111 -0.44 2.24 5.29
C LYS A 111 0.85 2.71 5.94
N VAL A 112 1.02 2.54 7.25
CA VAL A 112 2.23 2.93 7.98
C VAL A 112 3.49 2.41 7.30
N VAL A 113 3.47 1.19 6.74
CA VAL A 113 4.63 0.63 6.02
C VAL A 113 4.97 1.44 4.76
N PHE A 114 3.96 1.91 4.03
CA PHE A 114 4.17 2.74 2.83
C PHE A 114 4.56 4.17 3.18
N GLU A 115 4.03 4.71 4.27
CA GLU A 115 4.42 6.03 4.80
C GLU A 115 5.88 6.02 5.25
N ASP A 116 6.35 4.94 5.89
CA ASP A 116 7.75 4.73 6.22
C ASP A 116 8.63 4.67 4.96
N VAL A 117 8.22 3.91 3.95
CA VAL A 117 8.95 3.84 2.67
C VAL A 117 9.09 5.22 2.03
N GLU A 118 8.02 6.02 1.98
CA GLU A 118 8.08 7.38 1.43
C GLU A 118 8.94 8.31 2.30
N THR A 119 8.87 8.17 3.62
CA THR A 119 9.70 8.93 4.57
C THR A 119 11.18 8.58 4.40
N ILE A 120 11.53 7.30 4.32
CA ILE A 120 12.90 6.80 4.10
C ILE A 120 13.44 7.34 2.76
N ARG A 121 12.65 7.25 1.69
CA ARG A 121 13.03 7.79 0.38
C ARG A 121 13.22 9.31 0.40
N ALA A 122 12.33 10.04 1.06
CA ALA A 122 12.44 11.47 1.23
C ALA A 122 13.72 11.85 2.01
N ARG A 123 14.09 11.10 3.05
CA ARG A 123 15.34 11.30 3.81
C ARG A 123 16.57 10.99 2.96
N HIS A 124 16.50 9.99 2.08
CA HIS A 124 17.60 9.67 1.16
C HIS A 124 17.84 10.79 0.14
N SER A 125 16.76 11.35 -0.41
CA SER A 125 16.83 12.43 -1.42
C SER A 125 17.07 13.83 -0.83
N ASN A 126 16.54 14.09 0.35
CA ASN A 126 16.59 15.37 1.04
C ASN A 126 16.98 15.16 2.50
N PRO A 127 18.29 15.10 2.82
CA PRO A 127 18.78 14.85 4.17
C PRO A 127 18.29 15.89 5.18
N VAL A 128 17.98 15.42 6.38
CA VAL A 128 17.55 16.25 7.52
C VAL A 128 18.51 16.04 8.67
N GLU A 129 19.01 17.13 9.23
CA GLU A 129 19.91 17.11 10.38
C GLU A 129 19.29 16.39 11.58
N GLY A 130 20.08 15.53 12.25
CA GLY A 130 19.62 14.73 13.39
C GLY A 130 18.75 13.50 13.01
N SER A 131 18.50 13.25 11.73
CA SER A 131 17.76 12.08 11.28
C SER A 131 18.57 10.79 11.42
N TYR A 132 18.03 9.80 12.14
CA TYR A 132 18.61 8.47 12.23
C TYR A 132 18.68 7.76 10.87
N THR A 133 17.67 7.93 10.04
CA THR A 133 17.65 7.39 8.66
C THR A 133 18.84 7.95 7.85
N ASN A 134 19.09 9.25 7.94
CA ASN A 134 20.24 9.87 7.28
C ASN A 134 21.56 9.36 7.82
N TYR A 135 21.68 9.20 9.15
CA TYR A 135 22.86 8.57 9.74
C TYR A 135 23.14 7.19 9.16
N LEU A 136 22.10 6.36 8.95
CA LEU A 136 22.25 5.04 8.35
C LEU A 136 22.75 5.14 6.90
N PHE A 137 22.19 6.03 6.09
CA PHE A 137 22.65 6.27 4.72
C PHE A 137 24.09 6.76 4.66
N ASP A 138 24.47 7.69 5.53
CA ASP A 138 25.83 8.23 5.62
C ASP A 138 26.86 7.15 6.01
N LYS A 139 26.49 6.19 6.87
CA LYS A 139 27.33 5.04 7.25
C LYS A 139 27.36 3.93 6.23
N GLY A 140 26.43 3.95 5.28
CA GLY A 140 26.38 3.04 4.14
C GLY A 140 25.82 1.66 4.45
N VAL A 141 25.74 0.86 3.38
CA VAL A 141 25.07 -0.46 3.38
C VAL A 141 25.62 -1.42 4.45
N GLU A 142 26.91 -1.40 4.71
CA GLU A 142 27.51 -2.28 5.76
C GLU A 142 26.91 -2.03 7.13
N LYS A 143 26.71 -0.74 7.50
CA LYS A 143 26.09 -0.37 8.78
C LYS A 143 24.62 -0.77 8.81
N ILE A 144 23.91 -0.59 7.70
CA ILE A 144 22.50 -0.98 7.59
C ILE A 144 22.37 -2.50 7.72
N CYS A 145 23.19 -3.27 7.01
CA CYS A 145 23.22 -4.75 7.12
C CYS A 145 23.54 -5.22 8.54
N LYS A 146 24.46 -4.52 9.22
CA LYS A 146 24.76 -4.83 10.63
C LYS A 146 23.52 -4.67 11.49
N LYS A 147 22.75 -3.58 11.32
CA LYS A 147 21.51 -3.36 12.06
C LYS A 147 20.46 -4.43 11.74
N VAL A 148 20.24 -4.79 10.48
CA VAL A 148 19.33 -5.91 10.12
C VAL A 148 19.72 -7.19 10.85
N GLY A 149 21.03 -7.52 10.96
CA GLY A 149 21.51 -8.69 11.68
C GLY A 149 21.31 -8.59 13.21
N GLU A 150 21.51 -7.41 13.80
CA GLU A 150 21.24 -7.13 15.22
C GLU A 150 19.75 -7.37 15.53
N GLU A 151 18.85 -6.68 14.84
CA GLU A 151 17.40 -6.75 15.08
C GLU A 151 16.83 -8.17 14.81
N ALA A 152 17.36 -8.86 13.79
CA ALA A 152 16.97 -10.24 13.54
C ALA A 152 17.37 -11.16 14.70
N THR A 153 18.53 -10.93 15.30
CA THR A 153 19.01 -11.71 16.45
C THR A 153 18.19 -11.41 17.70
N GLU A 154 17.91 -10.14 17.97
CA GLU A 154 17.10 -9.69 19.11
C GLU A 154 15.65 -10.19 18.99
N THR A 155 15.08 -10.18 17.77
CA THR A 155 13.79 -10.83 17.47
C THR A 155 13.77 -12.31 17.88
N VAL A 156 14.81 -13.07 17.53
CA VAL A 156 14.91 -14.50 17.90
C VAL A 156 15.02 -14.67 19.41
N ILE A 157 15.84 -13.85 20.06
CA ILE A 157 16.03 -13.91 21.54
C ILE A 157 14.71 -13.60 22.25
N ALA A 158 14.02 -12.52 21.88
CA ALA A 158 12.74 -12.13 22.45
C ALA A 158 11.66 -13.22 22.25
N ALA A 159 11.61 -13.82 21.06
CA ALA A 159 10.67 -14.90 20.74
C ALA A 159 10.93 -16.16 21.58
N VAL A 160 12.18 -16.61 21.66
CA VAL A 160 12.56 -17.80 22.46
C VAL A 160 12.33 -17.57 23.97
N ALA A 161 12.56 -16.34 24.44
CA ALA A 161 12.32 -15.96 25.84
C ALA A 161 10.84 -15.74 26.18
N GLY A 162 9.91 -15.81 25.21
CA GLY A 162 8.48 -15.57 25.42
C GLY A 162 8.11 -14.11 25.74
N LYS A 163 9.00 -13.16 25.46
CA LYS A 163 8.84 -11.73 25.80
C LYS A 163 8.07 -10.99 24.71
N LYS A 164 6.75 -11.12 24.71
CA LYS A 164 5.88 -10.62 23.63
C LYS A 164 6.05 -9.12 23.34
N ASN A 165 6.17 -8.27 24.35
CA ASN A 165 6.30 -6.82 24.15
C ASN A 165 7.65 -6.44 23.52
N GLU A 166 8.74 -7.08 23.97
CA GLU A 166 10.07 -6.91 23.35
C GLU A 166 10.04 -7.42 21.91
N LEU A 167 9.45 -8.59 21.68
CA LEU A 167 9.31 -9.15 20.32
C LEU A 167 8.59 -8.22 19.34
N VAL A 168 7.55 -7.49 19.79
CA VAL A 168 6.87 -6.49 18.94
C VAL A 168 7.83 -5.36 18.57
N GLY A 169 8.64 -4.88 19.50
CA GLY A 169 9.66 -3.86 19.25
C GLY A 169 10.68 -4.32 18.22
N GLU A 170 11.29 -5.48 18.47
CA GLU A 170 12.34 -6.02 17.59
C GLU A 170 11.85 -6.33 16.18
N LEU A 171 10.59 -6.81 16.05
CA LEU A 171 9.97 -7.01 14.74
C LEU A 171 9.74 -5.70 14.00
N SER A 172 9.40 -4.62 14.72
CA SER A 172 9.23 -3.29 14.12
C SER A 172 10.56 -2.72 13.66
N ASP A 173 11.61 -2.86 14.48
CA ASP A 173 12.96 -2.38 14.15
C ASP A 173 13.56 -3.18 12.99
N LEU A 174 13.36 -4.49 12.96
CA LEU A 174 13.77 -5.34 11.84
C LEU A 174 13.09 -4.94 10.54
N LEU A 175 11.75 -4.71 10.58
CA LEU A 175 11.00 -4.24 9.41
C LEU A 175 11.55 -2.91 8.91
N TYR A 176 11.72 -1.93 9.79
CA TYR A 176 12.25 -0.62 9.45
C TYR A 176 13.64 -0.71 8.80
N HIS A 177 14.58 -1.44 9.40
CA HIS A 177 15.94 -1.58 8.85
C HIS A 177 15.96 -2.35 7.51
N CYS A 178 15.03 -3.30 7.29
CA CYS A 178 14.84 -3.94 5.99
C CYS A 178 14.35 -2.94 4.92
N LEU A 179 13.44 -2.01 5.26
CA LEU A 179 13.00 -0.97 4.34
C LEU A 179 14.13 0.00 3.98
N VAL A 180 14.96 0.41 4.97
CA VAL A 180 16.14 1.26 4.74
C VAL A 180 17.15 0.53 3.85
N LEU A 181 17.38 -0.77 4.06
CA LEU A 181 18.27 -1.57 3.23
C LEU A 181 17.77 -1.66 1.78
N ALA A 182 16.46 -1.85 1.58
CA ALA A 182 15.88 -1.90 0.25
C ALA A 182 16.13 -0.58 -0.51
N GLU A 183 15.85 0.57 0.11
CA GLU A 183 16.08 1.89 -0.49
C GLU A 183 17.57 2.13 -0.76
N ALA A 184 18.47 1.83 0.18
CA ALA A 184 19.92 1.97 0.02
C ALA A 184 20.48 1.07 -1.11
N SER A 185 19.79 -0.04 -1.41
CA SER A 185 20.16 -0.98 -2.48
C SER A 185 19.45 -0.69 -3.81
N GLY A 186 18.66 0.38 -3.91
CA GLY A 186 17.88 0.71 -5.11
C GLY A 186 16.73 -0.26 -5.40
N ILE A 187 16.31 -1.07 -4.43
CA ILE A 187 15.22 -2.03 -4.55
C ILE A 187 13.91 -1.34 -4.18
N LYS A 188 12.92 -1.43 -5.06
CA LYS A 188 11.57 -0.94 -4.75
C LYS A 188 10.84 -1.96 -3.89
N ILE A 189 10.14 -1.50 -2.84
CA ILE A 189 9.35 -2.40 -1.99
C ILE A 189 8.29 -3.17 -2.78
N GLN A 190 7.80 -2.59 -3.88
CA GLN A 190 6.88 -3.24 -4.80
C GLN A 190 7.46 -4.51 -5.42
N ASP A 191 8.77 -4.54 -5.71
CA ASP A 191 9.45 -5.72 -6.28
C ASP A 191 9.50 -6.85 -5.23
N VAL A 192 9.71 -6.49 -3.95
CA VAL A 192 9.66 -7.44 -2.83
C VAL A 192 8.25 -8.04 -2.68
N PHE A 193 7.22 -7.20 -2.73
CA PHE A 193 5.83 -7.67 -2.66
C PHE A 193 5.44 -8.52 -3.87
N GLN A 194 5.93 -8.19 -5.05
CA GLN A 194 5.72 -9.01 -6.25
C GLN A 194 6.31 -10.41 -6.07
N GLU A 195 7.51 -10.53 -5.51
CA GLU A 195 8.12 -11.82 -5.21
C GLU A 195 7.33 -12.60 -4.14
N VAL A 196 6.85 -11.92 -3.09
CA VAL A 196 5.96 -12.54 -2.08
C VAL A 196 4.67 -13.04 -2.73
N MET A 197 4.06 -12.25 -3.62
CA MET A 197 2.85 -12.64 -4.35
C MET A 197 3.11 -13.85 -5.27
N ALA A 198 4.26 -13.90 -5.95
CA ALA A 198 4.64 -15.01 -6.81
C ALA A 198 4.80 -16.34 -6.05
N ARG A 199 5.07 -16.27 -4.74
CA ARG A 199 5.15 -17.45 -3.86
C ARG A 199 3.80 -17.88 -3.31
N LYS A 200 2.79 -17.01 -3.35
CA LYS A 200 1.44 -17.30 -2.87
C LYS A 200 0.79 -18.35 -3.77
N GLY A 201 0.22 -19.38 -3.17
CA GLY A 201 -0.44 -20.45 -3.91
C GLY A 201 0.47 -21.56 -4.46
N LYS A 202 1.77 -21.56 -4.11
CA LYS A 202 2.61 -22.74 -4.38
C LYS A 202 2.06 -23.95 -3.64
N ALA A 203 2.07 -25.09 -4.33
CA ALA A 203 1.64 -26.35 -3.72
C ALA A 203 2.40 -26.63 -2.42
N PRO A 204 1.74 -27.24 -1.40
CA PRO A 204 2.41 -27.64 -0.18
C PRO A 204 3.63 -28.50 -0.49
N ASN A 205 4.74 -28.24 0.21
CA ASN A 205 5.96 -29.02 0.04
C ASN A 205 5.75 -30.40 0.72
N PRO A 206 5.87 -31.53 0.01
CA PRO A 206 5.69 -32.86 0.58
C PRO A 206 6.58 -33.16 1.81
N LYS A 207 7.70 -32.42 1.98
CA LYS A 207 8.55 -32.51 3.17
C LYS A 207 7.87 -32.09 4.48
N TYR A 208 6.74 -31.37 4.39
CA TYR A 208 5.96 -30.87 5.53
C TYR A 208 4.59 -31.56 5.60
N GLY A 209 4.52 -32.87 5.27
CA GLY A 209 3.28 -33.64 5.29
C GLY A 209 2.54 -33.63 6.63
N GLU A 210 1.31 -34.12 6.62
CA GLU A 210 0.30 -33.98 7.69
C GLU A 210 0.78 -34.40 9.09
N ASP A 211 1.65 -35.40 9.22
CA ASP A 211 2.17 -35.89 10.49
C ASP A 211 3.05 -34.87 11.22
N LYS A 212 3.63 -33.90 10.52
CA LYS A 212 4.45 -32.83 11.15
C LYS A 212 3.63 -31.59 11.53
N ILE A 213 2.47 -31.40 10.93
CA ILE A 213 1.55 -30.30 11.26
C ILE A 213 0.77 -30.65 12.54
N ALA A 214 0.36 -31.92 12.71
CA ALA A 214 -0.34 -32.41 13.89
C ALA A 214 0.50 -32.25 15.17
N THR A 215 1.79 -32.59 15.14
CA THR A 215 2.70 -32.45 16.27
C THR A 215 2.97 -31.02 16.73
N ASN A 216 2.82 -30.02 15.87
CA ASN A 216 2.95 -28.61 16.25
C ASN A 216 1.66 -28.02 16.83
N THR A 217 0.51 -28.50 16.38
CA THR A 217 -0.80 -28.06 16.89
C THR A 217 -1.05 -28.57 18.33
N ASP A 218 -0.54 -29.72 18.67
CA ASP A 218 -0.66 -30.31 20.02
C ASP A 218 0.24 -29.60 21.04
N LYS A 219 1.41 -29.08 20.63
CA LYS A 219 2.28 -28.27 21.49
C LYS A 219 1.70 -26.91 21.87
N ILE A 220 0.86 -26.33 21.00
CA ILE A 220 0.22 -25.03 21.25
C ILE A 220 -1.02 -25.19 22.15
N LYS A 221 -1.62 -26.38 22.24
CA LYS A 221 -2.80 -26.66 23.08
C LYS A 221 -2.46 -27.11 24.51
N GLY A 222 -1.21 -27.41 24.81
CA GLY A 222 -0.77 -27.96 26.09
C GLY A 222 -0.44 -26.93 27.18
N GLU A 223 -0.49 -25.63 26.90
CA GLU A 223 -0.28 -24.56 27.88
C GLU A 223 -1.59 -23.81 28.13
N LYS A 224 -2.40 -24.37 29.03
CA LYS A 224 -3.48 -23.68 29.73
C LYS A 224 -3.16 -23.60 31.21
#